data_a5dc819c4227a1d9863303336677921a
#
_entry.id   a5dc819c4227a1d9863303336677921a
#
_cell.length_a   1.000
_cell.length_b   1.000
_cell.length_c   1.000
_cell.angle_alpha   90.00
_cell.angle_beta   90.00
_cell.angle_gamma   90.00
#
_symmetry.space_group_name_H-M   'P 1'
#
loop_
_entity.id
_entity.type
_entity.pdbx_description
1 polymer ?
#
loop_
_entity_poly.entity_id
_entity_poly.type
_entity_poly.pdbx_seq_one_letter_code
_entity_poly.pdbx_strand_id
1 'polypeptide(L)'
;MNIGIVVYSWSGNTLSVAERLKERLAAAGHTVNLEQVTVVGERKRGAREFELATKPDVSPYDAVVFGSAVEAFSLSSVLTAYLKGVGSLEGKKVACLVTQQFPYPWMGGNRAIGQMRKLCKAKGGTIVGSAVVNWAKSRREKTTAQAVERLSGLF
;
A
#
# COMPACT_ATOMS: atom_id res chain seq x y z
N MET A 1 11.63 -3.58 14.73
CA MET A 1 10.17 -3.72 14.62
C MET A 1 9.81 -4.90 13.74
N ASN A 2 8.65 -5.48 13.99
CA ASN A 2 8.04 -6.43 13.08
C ASN A 2 7.08 -5.68 12.16
N ILE A 3 7.41 -5.60 10.88
CA ILE A 3 6.70 -4.76 9.90
C ILE A 3 6.04 -5.64 8.84
N GLY A 4 4.75 -5.43 8.61
CA GLY A 4 4.04 -6.01 7.49
C GLY A 4 3.94 -5.01 6.34
N ILE A 5 4.19 -5.46 5.11
CA ILE A 5 3.89 -4.72 3.90
C ILE A 5 2.79 -5.48 3.20
N VAL A 6 1.60 -4.92 3.17
CA VAL A 6 0.40 -5.57 2.63
C VAL A 6 -0.06 -4.80 1.40
N VAL A 7 -0.03 -5.44 0.24
CA VAL A 7 -0.30 -4.77 -1.03
C VAL A 7 -1.29 -5.52 -1.90
N TYR A 8 -2.06 -4.76 -2.67
CA TYR A 8 -2.75 -5.26 -3.83
C TYR A 8 -2.10 -4.68 -5.09
N SER A 9 -1.62 -5.54 -5.97
CA SER A 9 -0.95 -5.12 -7.20
C SER A 9 -1.54 -5.84 -8.41
N TRP A 10 -2.28 -5.10 -9.24
CA TRP A 10 -2.89 -5.68 -10.44
C TRP A 10 -1.85 -5.95 -11.52
N SER A 11 -0.95 -5.00 -11.77
CA SER A 11 0.05 -5.07 -12.84
C SER A 11 1.47 -5.42 -12.37
N GLY A 12 1.68 -5.53 -11.05
CA GLY A 12 3.00 -5.75 -10.48
C GLY A 12 3.76 -4.46 -10.11
N ASN A 13 3.24 -3.29 -10.44
CA ASN A 13 3.91 -2.02 -10.16
C ASN A 13 4.05 -1.75 -8.67
N THR A 14 2.94 -1.83 -7.95
CA THR A 14 2.94 -1.63 -6.49
C THR A 14 3.80 -2.69 -5.80
N LEU A 15 3.71 -3.93 -6.25
CA LEU A 15 4.51 -5.02 -5.70
C LEU A 15 6.02 -4.76 -5.85
N SER A 16 6.46 -4.27 -7.00
CA SER A 16 7.89 -3.99 -7.22
C SER A 16 8.41 -2.89 -6.29
N VAL A 17 7.61 -1.88 -6.00
CA VAL A 17 7.97 -0.84 -5.03
C VAL A 17 8.03 -1.43 -3.62
N ALA A 18 7.06 -2.26 -3.28
CA ALA A 18 6.99 -2.93 -1.97
C ALA A 18 8.20 -3.84 -1.73
N GLU A 19 8.66 -4.54 -2.75
CA GLU A 19 9.85 -5.39 -2.67
C GLU A 19 11.11 -4.57 -2.34
N ARG A 20 11.28 -3.43 -2.98
CA ARG A 20 12.40 -2.51 -2.69
C ARG A 20 12.31 -1.95 -1.28
N LEU A 21 11.12 -1.60 -0.83
CA LEU A 21 10.91 -1.13 0.54
C LEU A 21 11.24 -2.22 1.57
N LYS A 22 10.82 -3.45 1.30
CA LYS A 22 11.14 -4.59 2.16
C LYS A 22 12.65 -4.76 2.33
N GLU A 23 13.40 -4.73 1.24
CA GLU A 23 14.86 -4.84 1.28
C GLU A 23 15.50 -3.72 2.11
N ARG A 24 15.01 -2.50 1.94
CA ARG A 24 15.53 -1.33 2.67
C ARG A 24 15.24 -1.42 4.17
N LEU A 25 14.05 -1.82 4.54
CA LEU A 25 13.66 -1.99 5.95
C LEU A 25 14.42 -3.15 6.60
N ALA A 26 14.59 -4.26 5.89
CA ALA A 26 15.35 -5.39 6.38
C ALA A 26 16.83 -5.00 6.61
N ALA A 27 17.41 -4.23 5.70
CA ALA A 27 18.78 -3.72 5.85
C ALA A 27 18.93 -2.78 7.06
N ALA A 28 17.84 -2.12 7.48
CA ALA A 28 17.82 -1.28 8.67
C ALA A 28 17.59 -2.06 9.98
N GLY A 29 17.51 -3.39 9.92
CA GLY A 29 17.39 -4.26 11.09
C GLY A 29 15.96 -4.66 11.46
N HIS A 30 14.97 -4.32 10.66
CA HIS A 30 13.59 -4.73 10.90
C HIS A 30 13.32 -6.14 10.39
N THR A 31 12.38 -6.83 11.03
CA THR A 31 11.80 -8.06 10.49
C THR A 31 10.62 -7.67 9.61
N VAL A 32 10.66 -8.02 8.34
CA VAL A 32 9.68 -7.54 7.35
C VAL A 32 9.05 -8.71 6.61
N ASN A 33 7.74 -8.75 6.57
CA ASN A 33 6.96 -9.68 5.75
C ASN A 33 6.18 -8.90 4.69
N LEU A 34 6.31 -9.32 3.44
CA LEU A 34 5.54 -8.79 2.33
C LEU A 34 4.42 -9.78 1.99
N GLU A 35 3.19 -9.32 2.10
CA GLU A 35 2.01 -10.14 1.83
C GLU A 35 1.11 -9.46 0.82
N GLN A 36 0.47 -10.26 -0.02
CA GLN A 36 -0.41 -9.75 -1.06
C GLN A 36 -1.88 -10.05 -0.73
N VAL A 37 -2.71 -9.02 -0.94
CA VAL A 37 -4.16 -9.21 -1.06
C VAL A 37 -4.42 -9.70 -2.48
N THR A 38 -5.12 -10.81 -2.64
CA THR A 38 -5.43 -11.35 -3.96
C THR A 38 -6.93 -11.60 -4.08
N VAL A 39 -7.39 -11.72 -5.31
CA VAL A 39 -8.79 -12.02 -5.63
C VAL A 39 -8.92 -13.43 -6.23
N VAL A 40 -10.10 -14.02 -6.12
CA VAL A 40 -10.41 -15.29 -6.75
C VAL A 40 -10.51 -15.08 -8.26
N GLY A 41 -9.79 -15.90 -9.03
CA GLY A 41 -9.78 -15.83 -10.49
C GLY A 41 -9.11 -14.57 -11.03
N GLU A 42 -9.46 -14.22 -12.27
CA GLU A 42 -8.95 -13.04 -12.93
C GLU A 42 -9.87 -11.84 -12.68
N ARG A 43 -9.27 -10.67 -12.53
CA ARG A 43 -10.01 -9.42 -12.35
C ARG A 43 -9.53 -8.41 -13.39
N LYS A 44 -10.46 -7.79 -14.10
CA LYS A 44 -10.14 -6.66 -14.96
C LYS A 44 -9.87 -5.43 -14.10
N ARG A 45 -8.91 -4.61 -14.52
CA ARG A 45 -8.58 -3.37 -13.82
C ARG A 45 -9.82 -2.48 -13.67
N GLY A 46 -10.06 -2.01 -12.44
CA GLY A 46 -11.22 -1.17 -12.13
C GLY A 46 -12.52 -1.93 -11.88
N ALA A 47 -12.53 -3.25 -12.07
CA ALA A 47 -13.73 -4.05 -11.78
C ALA A 47 -14.08 -3.99 -10.30
N ARG A 48 -15.36 -3.79 -10.00
CA ARG A 48 -15.87 -3.67 -8.62
C ARG A 48 -16.44 -4.98 -8.08
N GLU A 49 -16.68 -5.95 -8.95
CA GLU A 49 -17.15 -7.28 -8.57
C GLU A 49 -15.96 -8.23 -8.49
N PHE A 50 -15.71 -8.73 -7.30
CA PHE A 50 -14.63 -9.66 -7.02
C PHE A 50 -14.85 -10.32 -5.66
N GLU A 51 -14.13 -11.41 -5.43
CA GLU A 51 -14.07 -12.07 -4.13
C GLU A 51 -12.61 -12.10 -3.69
N LEU A 52 -12.33 -11.74 -2.44
CA LEU A 52 -10.99 -11.79 -1.88
C LEU A 52 -10.55 -13.25 -1.68
N ALA A 53 -9.41 -13.63 -2.24
CA ALA A 53 -8.82 -14.95 -2.07
C ALA A 53 -7.88 -15.00 -0.87
N THR A 54 -7.01 -13.99 -0.71
CA THR A 54 -6.12 -13.86 0.45
C THR A 54 -6.41 -12.58 1.21
N LYS A 55 -6.43 -12.69 2.52
CA LYS A 55 -6.70 -11.58 3.46
C LYS A 55 -5.63 -11.62 4.54
N PRO A 56 -4.46 -11.02 4.29
CA PRO A 56 -3.38 -11.05 5.26
C PRO A 56 -3.79 -10.58 6.65
N ASP A 57 -3.41 -11.34 7.67
CA ASP A 57 -3.62 -10.99 9.06
C ASP A 57 -2.51 -10.04 9.51
N VAL A 58 -2.89 -8.89 10.02
CA VAL A 58 -1.94 -7.85 10.46
C VAL A 58 -1.62 -7.89 11.95
N SER A 59 -2.27 -8.77 12.68
CA SER A 59 -2.10 -8.84 14.15
C SER A 59 -0.65 -9.04 14.62
N PRO A 60 0.23 -9.78 13.91
CA PRO A 60 1.62 -9.98 14.36
C PRO A 60 2.51 -8.74 14.22
N TYR A 61 2.08 -7.70 13.53
CA TYR A 61 2.95 -6.57 13.18
C TYR A 61 2.86 -5.41 14.15
N ASP A 62 4.01 -4.76 14.40
CA ASP A 62 4.09 -3.50 15.14
C ASP A 62 3.72 -2.32 14.26
N ALA A 63 4.00 -2.45 12.96
CA ALA A 63 3.73 -1.45 11.94
C ALA A 63 3.32 -2.12 10.64
N VAL A 64 2.50 -1.44 9.85
CA VAL A 64 2.02 -1.94 8.55
C VAL A 64 2.12 -0.85 7.50
N VAL A 65 2.65 -1.21 6.34
CA VAL A 65 2.57 -0.38 5.13
C VAL A 65 1.53 -1.01 4.22
N PHE A 66 0.47 -0.27 3.93
CA PHE A 66 -0.52 -0.71 2.94
C PHE A 66 -0.21 -0.06 1.59
N GLY A 67 -0.24 -0.85 0.55
CA GLY A 67 0.06 -0.39 -0.80
C GLY A 67 -0.99 -0.83 -1.83
N SER A 68 -1.29 0.06 -2.76
CA SER A 68 -2.23 -0.21 -3.85
C SER A 68 -1.98 0.70 -5.05
N ALA A 69 -2.53 0.30 -6.18
CA ALA A 69 -2.61 1.17 -7.34
C ALA A 69 -3.80 2.13 -7.21
N VAL A 70 -3.71 3.25 -7.91
CA VAL A 70 -4.84 4.13 -8.17
C VAL A 70 -5.61 3.56 -9.35
N GLU A 71 -6.92 3.39 -9.17
CA GLU A 71 -7.83 2.94 -10.22
C GLU A 71 -8.97 3.95 -10.36
N ALA A 72 -9.21 4.43 -11.59
CA ALA A 72 -10.24 5.45 -11.87
C ALA A 72 -10.15 6.65 -10.91
N PHE A 73 -8.94 7.17 -10.70
CA PHE A 73 -8.61 8.32 -9.82
C PHE A 73 -8.95 8.10 -8.34
N SER A 74 -9.08 6.86 -7.91
CA SER A 74 -9.40 6.48 -6.54
C SER A 74 -8.54 5.31 -6.08
N LEU A 75 -8.62 5.00 -4.79
CA LEU A 75 -8.03 3.78 -4.24
C LEU A 75 -8.70 2.57 -4.89
N SER A 76 -7.91 1.54 -5.21
CA SER A 76 -8.43 0.28 -5.74
C SER A 76 -9.55 -0.26 -4.84
N SER A 77 -10.65 -0.70 -5.48
CA SER A 77 -11.77 -1.30 -4.75
C SER A 77 -11.39 -2.58 -4.02
N VAL A 78 -10.37 -3.29 -4.50
CA VAL A 78 -9.86 -4.50 -3.82
C VAL A 78 -9.23 -4.13 -2.48
N LEU A 79 -8.32 -3.16 -2.46
CA LEU A 79 -7.72 -2.74 -1.19
C LEU A 79 -8.74 -2.08 -0.27
N THR A 80 -9.68 -1.33 -0.82
CA THR A 80 -10.78 -0.75 -0.05
C THR A 80 -11.57 -1.85 0.68
N ALA A 81 -11.95 -2.91 -0.02
CA ALA A 81 -12.67 -4.03 0.57
C ALA A 81 -11.85 -4.72 1.65
N TYR A 82 -10.56 -4.94 1.39
CA TYR A 82 -9.67 -5.54 2.36
C TYR A 82 -9.58 -4.69 3.65
N LEU A 83 -9.36 -3.38 3.52
CA LEU A 83 -9.23 -2.48 4.68
C LEU A 83 -10.52 -2.33 5.48
N LYS A 84 -11.68 -2.47 4.83
CA LYS A 84 -12.96 -2.48 5.55
C LYS A 84 -13.10 -3.71 6.45
N GLY A 85 -12.51 -4.82 6.07
CA GLY A 85 -12.56 -6.08 6.79
C GLY A 85 -11.32 -6.40 7.63
N VAL A 86 -10.27 -5.58 7.56
CA VAL A 86 -9.05 -5.82 8.33
C VAL A 86 -9.32 -5.70 9.84
N GLY A 87 -8.57 -6.45 10.64
CA GLY A 87 -8.67 -6.38 12.09
C GLY A 87 -8.21 -5.05 12.68
N SER A 88 -8.16 -4.97 14.00
CA SER A 88 -7.72 -3.75 14.69
C SER A 88 -6.30 -3.35 14.31
N LEU A 89 -6.11 -2.05 14.09
CA LEU A 89 -4.79 -1.44 13.89
C LEU A 89 -4.34 -0.62 15.12
N GLU A 90 -5.03 -0.75 16.23
CA GLU A 90 -4.66 -0.04 17.46
C GLU A 90 -3.23 -0.36 17.89
N GLY A 91 -2.50 0.67 18.27
CA GLY A 91 -1.11 0.55 18.68
C GLY A 91 -0.12 0.36 17.54
N LYS A 92 -0.58 0.31 16.30
CA LYS A 92 0.27 0.10 15.13
C LYS A 92 0.53 1.41 14.40
N LYS A 93 1.79 1.58 13.97
CA LYS A 93 2.15 2.63 13.02
C LYS A 93 1.71 2.18 11.63
N VAL A 94 1.06 3.07 10.88
CA VAL A 94 0.56 2.78 9.53
C VAL A 94 1.11 3.78 8.54
N ALA A 95 1.66 3.28 7.45
CA ALA A 95 2.04 4.10 6.30
C ALA A 95 1.26 3.68 5.07
N CYS A 96 1.04 4.61 4.17
CA CYS A 96 0.23 4.42 2.97
C CYS A 96 1.07 4.63 1.72
N LEU A 97 0.98 3.70 0.78
CA LEU A 97 1.71 3.74 -0.49
C LEU A 97 0.73 3.56 -1.64
N VAL A 98 0.77 4.43 -2.63
CA VAL A 98 0.03 4.23 -3.87
C VAL A 98 0.93 4.44 -5.08
N THR A 99 0.62 3.71 -6.15
CA THR A 99 1.23 3.89 -7.46
C THR A 99 0.16 4.38 -8.43
N GLN A 100 0.54 5.26 -9.33
CA GLN A 100 -0.37 5.81 -10.34
C GLN A 100 0.31 5.94 -11.69
N GLN A 101 -0.48 5.93 -12.78
CA GLN A 101 0.04 6.10 -14.13
C GLN A 101 0.23 7.57 -14.51
N PHE A 102 -0.62 8.45 -13.98
CA PHE A 102 -0.59 9.88 -14.30
C PHE A 102 0.54 10.60 -13.55
N PRO A 103 1.11 11.68 -14.14
CA PRO A 103 2.35 12.27 -13.62
C PRO A 103 2.24 13.05 -12.31
N TYR A 104 1.04 13.46 -11.92
CA TYR A 104 0.88 14.32 -10.73
C TYR A 104 0.06 13.66 -9.63
N PRO A 105 0.45 13.83 -8.34
CA PRO A 105 -0.29 13.23 -7.21
C PRO A 105 -1.76 13.64 -7.12
N TRP A 106 -2.11 14.88 -7.54
CA TRP A 106 -3.49 15.35 -7.54
C TRP A 106 -4.38 14.64 -8.59
N MET A 107 -3.77 13.85 -9.48
CA MET A 107 -4.49 13.05 -10.48
C MET A 107 -4.92 11.67 -9.94
N GLY A 108 -5.37 11.62 -8.70
CA GLY A 108 -5.89 10.41 -8.05
C GLY A 108 -5.05 9.91 -6.87
N GLY A 109 -3.73 10.11 -6.88
CA GLY A 109 -2.84 9.65 -5.82
C GLY A 109 -3.19 10.24 -4.45
N ASN A 110 -3.35 11.54 -4.37
CA ASN A 110 -3.71 12.20 -3.11
C ASN A 110 -5.08 11.76 -2.59
N ARG A 111 -6.03 11.57 -3.49
CA ARG A 111 -7.36 11.06 -3.11
C ARG A 111 -7.28 9.63 -2.58
N ALA A 112 -6.53 8.77 -3.26
CA ALA A 112 -6.35 7.38 -2.83
C ALA A 112 -5.67 7.30 -1.46
N ILE A 113 -4.63 8.10 -1.23
CA ILE A 113 -3.97 8.21 0.08
C ILE A 113 -4.98 8.65 1.15
N GLY A 114 -5.78 9.67 0.87
CA GLY A 114 -6.80 10.15 1.81
C GLY A 114 -7.83 9.08 2.15
N GLN A 115 -8.28 8.32 1.17
CA GLN A 115 -9.20 7.20 1.36
C GLN A 115 -8.58 6.10 2.22
N MET A 116 -7.33 5.74 1.94
CA MET A 116 -6.60 4.72 2.71
C MET A 116 -6.39 5.15 4.16
N ARG A 117 -5.97 6.39 4.37
CA ARG A 117 -5.79 6.96 5.72
C ARG A 117 -7.08 6.91 6.53
N LYS A 118 -8.19 7.29 5.92
CA LYS A 118 -9.50 7.29 6.58
C LYS A 118 -9.89 5.88 7.03
N LEU A 119 -9.72 4.89 6.15
CA LEU A 119 -10.02 3.50 6.47
C LEU A 119 -9.14 2.96 7.60
N CYS A 120 -7.84 3.27 7.57
CA CYS A 120 -6.89 2.82 8.60
C CYS A 120 -7.15 3.50 9.94
N LYS A 121 -7.47 4.79 9.95
CA LYS A 121 -7.82 5.51 11.18
C LYS A 121 -9.09 4.94 11.81
N ALA A 122 -10.07 4.55 11.00
CA ALA A 122 -11.30 3.93 11.49
C ALA A 122 -11.03 2.60 12.20
N LYS A 123 -9.90 1.95 11.93
CA LYS A 123 -9.44 0.72 12.59
C LYS A 123 -8.48 0.98 13.75
N GLY A 124 -8.24 2.22 14.11
CA GLY A 124 -7.39 2.61 15.24
C GLY A 124 -5.92 2.83 14.89
N GLY A 125 -5.55 2.76 13.63
CA GLY A 125 -4.16 2.93 13.20
C GLY A 125 -3.65 4.35 13.37
N THR A 126 -2.37 4.49 13.70
CA THR A 126 -1.68 5.77 13.75
C THR A 126 -0.95 6.01 12.43
N ILE A 127 -1.41 6.97 11.64
CA ILE A 127 -0.81 7.26 10.34
C ILE A 127 0.49 8.02 10.54
N VAL A 128 1.61 7.45 10.14
CA VAL A 128 2.93 8.05 10.28
C VAL A 128 3.46 8.67 8.98
N GLY A 129 2.92 8.31 7.85
CA GLY A 129 3.31 8.90 6.57
C GLY A 129 2.69 8.22 5.38
N SER A 130 3.02 8.76 4.21
CA SER A 130 2.51 8.25 2.94
C SER A 130 3.46 8.59 1.79
N ALA A 131 3.33 7.87 0.68
CA ALA A 131 4.06 8.16 -0.55
C ALA A 131 3.22 7.81 -1.78
N VAL A 132 3.38 8.61 -2.82
CA VAL A 132 2.79 8.38 -4.14
C VAL A 132 3.92 8.13 -5.12
N VAL A 133 3.90 6.98 -5.80
CA VAL A 133 4.85 6.65 -6.86
C VAL A 133 4.21 6.90 -8.20
N ASN A 134 4.88 7.67 -9.03
CA ASN A 134 4.46 7.95 -10.38
C ASN A 134 5.10 6.94 -11.33
N TRP A 135 4.29 6.10 -11.95
CA TRP A 135 4.75 5.03 -12.83
C TRP A 135 5.00 5.49 -14.27
N ALA A 136 4.77 6.75 -14.60
CA ALA A 136 5.13 7.30 -15.88
C ALA A 136 6.64 7.11 -16.11
N LYS A 137 7.01 6.66 -17.31
CA LYS A 137 8.38 6.21 -17.64
C LYS A 137 9.48 7.18 -17.19
N SER A 138 9.26 8.48 -17.36
CA SER A 138 10.25 9.52 -17.02
C SER A 138 10.41 9.76 -15.51
N ARG A 139 9.47 9.31 -14.68
CA ARG A 139 9.44 9.60 -13.24
C ARG A 139 9.48 8.36 -12.36
N ARG A 140 9.32 7.20 -12.96
CA ARG A 140 9.20 5.92 -12.26
C ARG A 140 10.33 5.68 -11.26
N GLU A 141 11.57 5.72 -11.73
CA GLU A 141 12.72 5.42 -10.88
C GLU A 141 12.91 6.46 -9.78
N LYS A 142 12.80 7.73 -10.13
CA LYS A 142 12.96 8.82 -9.17
C LYS A 142 11.92 8.77 -8.06
N THR A 143 10.64 8.65 -8.42
CA THR A 143 9.56 8.63 -7.43
C THR A 143 9.56 7.34 -6.61
N THR A 144 9.96 6.23 -7.19
CA THR A 144 10.14 4.98 -6.46
C THR A 144 11.25 5.11 -5.41
N ALA A 145 12.40 5.63 -5.80
CA ALA A 145 13.53 5.83 -4.87
C ALA A 145 13.15 6.78 -3.73
N GLN A 146 12.46 7.87 -4.04
CA GLN A 146 11.99 8.84 -3.05
C GLN A 146 10.98 8.20 -2.08
N ALA A 147 10.05 7.41 -2.59
CA ALA A 147 9.06 6.73 -1.77
C ALA A 147 9.70 5.72 -0.81
N VAL A 148 10.63 4.92 -1.31
CA VAL A 148 11.36 3.92 -0.50
C VAL A 148 12.15 4.62 0.61
N GLU A 149 12.87 5.68 0.28
CA GLU A 149 13.62 6.45 1.27
C GLU A 149 12.70 7.05 2.32
N ARG A 150 11.64 7.72 1.89
CA ARG A 150 10.67 8.35 2.79
C ARG A 150 10.01 7.34 3.73
N LEU A 151 9.48 6.26 3.19
CA LEU A 151 8.74 5.27 3.98
C LEU A 151 9.68 4.50 4.91
N SER A 152 10.89 4.18 4.48
CA SER A 152 11.86 3.47 5.32
C SER A 152 12.31 4.30 6.53
N GLY A 153 12.27 5.62 6.43
CA GLY A 153 12.63 6.52 7.52
C GLY A 153 11.54 6.69 8.59
N LEU A 154 10.34 6.13 8.37
CA LEU A 154 9.21 6.27 9.30
C LEU A 154 9.26 5.27 10.47
N PHE A 155 10.07 4.27 10.38
CA PHE A 155 10.17 3.17 11.32
C PHE A 155 11.62 3.06 11.87
#